data_f6cad332139f1e531c1c8194d65d59d2
#
_entry.id   f6cad332139f1e531c1c8194d65d59d2
#
_cell.length_a   1.000
_cell.length_b   1.000
_cell.length_c   1.000
_cell.angle_alpha   90.00
_cell.angle_beta   90.00
_cell.angle_gamma   90.00
#
_symmetry.space_group_name_H-M   'P 1'
#
loop_
_entity.id
_entity.type
_entity.pdbx_description
1 polymer ?
#
loop_
_entity_poly.entity_id
_entity_poly.type
_entity_poly.pdbx_seq_one_letter_code
_entity_poly.pdbx_strand_id
1 'polypeptide(L)'
;MYPVPFVSDVRDNIRISEQAERLGYDSVWGNDHIATQSYVLEDFGQSPSYFSPLITLAAIAEHTTTLKLCTALLVLPFRQPGLLAKELATLDHLCGGRLRLGVGIGAYREEFESLFGSAAHGKQRGAMMDESLELLHRLFTQEEVTFRGKYFEVENLRSTPKPISNPFPFYIGGNSAAGMRRAARYGIGWLPSGFTVAEMKQKVEQLDILLQQEGRSLQ
;
A
#
# COMPACT_ATOMS: atom_id res chain seq x y z
N MET A 1 -5.51 13.86 -1.63
CA MET A 1 -5.25 12.67 -2.45
C MET A 1 -4.38 13.08 -3.63
N TYR A 2 -3.33 12.39 -3.84
CA TYR A 2 -2.42 12.59 -4.96
C TYR A 2 -2.16 11.22 -5.60
N PRO A 3 -1.90 11.08 -6.88
CA PRO A 3 -2.05 12.11 -7.90
C PRO A 3 -3.52 12.34 -8.28
N VAL A 4 -3.80 13.55 -8.67
CA VAL A 4 -5.06 13.83 -9.34
C VAL A 4 -4.98 13.14 -10.71
N PRO A 5 -6.03 12.46 -11.19
CA PRO A 5 -6.01 11.73 -12.47
C PRO A 5 -5.68 12.60 -13.70
N PHE A 6 -5.56 13.89 -13.53
CA PHE A 6 -5.31 14.86 -14.61
C PHE A 6 -3.93 15.54 -14.54
N VAL A 7 -3.05 15.13 -13.61
CA VAL A 7 -1.67 15.60 -13.58
C VAL A 7 -0.90 14.89 -14.70
N SER A 8 -0.53 15.64 -15.73
CA SER A 8 0.20 15.11 -16.89
C SER A 8 1.72 15.13 -16.73
N ASP A 9 2.24 15.93 -15.81
CA ASP A 9 3.67 16.01 -15.46
C ASP A 9 3.89 15.52 -14.04
N VAL A 10 4.74 14.52 -13.88
CA VAL A 10 5.10 13.96 -12.56
C VAL A 10 5.71 15.02 -11.61
N ARG A 11 6.34 16.05 -12.15
CA ARG A 11 6.92 17.15 -11.37
C ARG A 11 5.84 17.99 -10.66
N ASP A 12 4.62 18.01 -11.17
CA ASP A 12 3.51 18.70 -10.47
C ASP A 12 3.13 17.98 -9.18
N ASN A 13 3.28 16.66 -9.11
CA ASN A 13 3.11 15.92 -7.85
C ASN A 13 4.13 16.34 -6.79
N ILE A 14 5.38 16.60 -7.20
CA ILE A 14 6.42 17.11 -6.30
C ILE A 14 6.05 18.51 -5.82
N ARG A 15 5.73 19.43 -6.74
CA ARG A 15 5.34 20.83 -6.40
C ARG A 15 4.13 20.89 -5.48
N ILE A 16 3.10 20.06 -5.75
CA ILE A 16 1.90 19.94 -4.90
C ILE A 16 2.29 19.46 -3.50
N SER A 17 3.19 18.49 -3.40
CA SER A 17 3.65 17.96 -2.11
C SER A 17 4.46 18.97 -1.31
N GLU A 18 5.37 19.71 -1.94
CA GLU A 18 6.08 20.83 -1.31
C GLU A 18 5.11 21.92 -0.81
N GLN A 19 4.09 22.21 -1.62
CA GLN A 19 3.07 23.18 -1.21
C GLN A 19 2.22 22.66 -0.06
N ALA A 20 1.85 21.37 -0.08
CA ALA A 20 1.12 20.75 1.02
C ALA A 20 1.91 20.82 2.33
N GLU A 21 3.21 20.54 2.31
CA GLU A 21 4.08 20.68 3.48
C GLU A 21 4.11 22.12 4.00
N ARG A 22 4.31 23.12 3.11
CA ARG A 22 4.29 24.54 3.47
C ARG A 22 2.97 24.99 4.09
N LEU A 23 1.85 24.41 3.68
CA LEU A 23 0.52 24.70 4.21
C LEU A 23 0.19 23.90 5.49
N GLY A 24 1.10 23.07 6.00
CA GLY A 24 0.94 22.31 7.22
C GLY A 24 0.08 21.05 7.08
N TYR A 25 -0.06 20.49 5.88
CA TYR A 25 -0.66 19.18 5.73
C TYR A 25 0.23 18.11 6.36
N ASP A 26 -0.39 17.11 6.98
CA ASP A 26 0.31 16.00 7.66
C ASP A 26 0.88 14.98 6.67
N SER A 27 0.21 14.74 5.56
CA SER A 27 0.54 13.65 4.65
C SER A 27 0.05 13.87 3.22
N VAL A 28 0.72 13.22 2.26
CA VAL A 28 0.25 13.05 0.87
C VAL A 28 0.05 11.57 0.58
N TRP A 29 -0.97 11.27 -0.24
CA TRP A 29 -1.38 9.90 -0.53
C TRP A 29 -1.44 9.67 -2.03
N GLY A 30 -0.69 8.67 -2.53
CA GLY A 30 -0.69 8.25 -3.93
C GLY A 30 -1.48 6.96 -4.15
N ASN A 31 -2.08 6.84 -5.32
CA ASN A 31 -2.71 5.61 -5.79
C ASN A 31 -1.75 4.76 -6.63
N ASP A 32 -2.13 3.52 -6.89
CA ASP A 32 -1.34 2.54 -7.64
C ASP A 32 -2.24 1.91 -8.71
N HIS A 33 -2.17 2.46 -9.91
CA HIS A 33 -2.82 1.94 -11.11
C HIS A 33 -1.78 1.66 -12.18
N ILE A 34 -1.90 0.53 -12.86
CA ILE A 34 -1.02 0.14 -13.98
C ILE A 34 -1.72 0.23 -15.32
N ALA A 35 -3.04 0.24 -15.32
CA ALA A 35 -3.86 0.38 -16.51
C ALA A 35 -5.03 1.30 -16.24
N THR A 36 -5.55 1.92 -17.28
CA THR A 36 -6.77 2.73 -17.20
C THR A 36 -7.98 1.81 -17.21
N GLN A 37 -8.84 1.97 -16.23
CA GLN A 37 -10.08 1.21 -16.10
C GLN A 37 -11.09 1.66 -17.16
N SER A 38 -11.93 0.72 -17.64
CA SER A 38 -12.91 0.97 -18.70
C SER A 38 -13.83 2.14 -18.38
N TYR A 39 -14.36 2.19 -17.15
CA TYR A 39 -15.24 3.28 -16.73
C TYR A 39 -14.55 4.66 -16.74
N VAL A 40 -13.24 4.73 -16.52
CA VAL A 40 -12.48 6.00 -16.58
C VAL A 40 -12.41 6.48 -18.03
N LEU A 41 -12.21 5.57 -18.98
CA LEU A 41 -12.25 5.91 -20.40
C LEU A 41 -13.66 6.36 -20.84
N GLU A 42 -14.72 5.71 -20.34
CA GLU A 42 -16.11 6.08 -20.61
C GLU A 42 -16.44 7.46 -20.04
N ASP A 43 -16.04 7.75 -18.78
CA ASP A 43 -16.40 9.01 -18.11
C ASP A 43 -15.56 10.21 -18.59
N PHE A 44 -14.27 10.00 -18.91
CA PHE A 44 -13.33 11.10 -19.21
C PHE A 44 -12.83 11.12 -20.64
N GLY A 45 -13.10 10.11 -21.46
CA GLY A 45 -12.71 10.04 -22.88
C GLY A 45 -11.20 9.92 -23.14
N GLN A 46 -10.39 9.82 -22.08
CA GLN A 46 -8.93 9.69 -22.18
C GLN A 46 -8.33 8.94 -20.99
N SER A 47 -7.15 8.37 -21.20
CA SER A 47 -6.38 7.75 -20.11
C SER A 47 -5.68 8.81 -19.27
N PRO A 48 -5.88 8.86 -17.94
CA PRO A 48 -5.06 9.68 -17.06
C PRO A 48 -3.63 9.14 -16.98
N SER A 49 -2.68 10.02 -16.61
CA SER A 49 -1.32 9.60 -16.31
C SER A 49 -1.25 8.97 -14.91
N TYR A 50 -1.04 7.67 -14.83
CA TYR A 50 -0.77 6.97 -13.57
C TYR A 50 0.74 6.78 -13.41
N PHE A 51 1.35 7.55 -12.51
CA PHE A 51 2.77 7.41 -12.20
C PHE A 51 3.01 6.36 -11.13
N SER A 52 4.14 5.66 -11.19
CA SER A 52 4.52 4.69 -10.16
C SER A 52 4.60 5.36 -8.79
N PRO A 53 3.80 4.92 -7.80
CA PRO A 53 3.74 5.61 -6.50
C PRO A 53 5.07 5.58 -5.77
N LEU A 54 5.81 4.46 -5.74
CA LEU A 54 7.07 4.37 -5.00
C LEU A 54 8.16 5.26 -5.60
N ILE A 55 8.24 5.34 -6.93
CA ILE A 55 9.21 6.22 -7.62
C ILE A 55 8.86 7.69 -7.36
N THR A 56 7.58 8.04 -7.45
CA THR A 56 7.13 9.41 -7.20
C THR A 56 7.33 9.82 -5.74
N LEU A 57 7.03 8.92 -4.79
CA LEU A 57 7.27 9.17 -3.37
C LEU A 57 8.78 9.32 -3.05
N ALA A 58 9.66 8.59 -3.74
CA ALA A 58 11.11 8.78 -3.59
C ALA A 58 11.54 10.19 -4.03
N ALA A 59 11.00 10.69 -5.14
CA ALA A 59 11.27 12.06 -5.58
C ALA A 59 10.71 13.10 -4.58
N ILE A 60 9.49 12.90 -4.07
CA ILE A 60 8.89 13.78 -3.06
C ILE A 60 9.69 13.75 -1.74
N ALA A 61 10.28 12.60 -1.38
CA ALA A 61 11.08 12.46 -0.17
C ALA A 61 12.25 13.44 -0.12
N GLU A 62 12.90 13.67 -1.26
CA GLU A 62 14.02 14.60 -1.40
C GLU A 62 13.61 16.10 -1.37
N HIS A 63 12.34 16.38 -1.63
CA HIS A 63 11.78 17.73 -1.70
C HIS A 63 10.98 18.14 -0.45
N THR A 64 10.80 17.22 0.51
CA THR A 64 10.02 17.44 1.74
C THR A 64 10.77 16.91 2.95
N THR A 65 10.49 17.46 4.13
CA THR A 65 11.22 17.13 5.36
C THR A 65 10.34 16.53 6.47
N THR A 66 9.07 16.93 6.53
CA THR A 66 8.14 16.56 7.61
C THR A 66 6.92 15.79 7.11
N LEU A 67 6.55 15.99 5.83
CA LEU A 67 5.37 15.42 5.21
C LEU A 67 5.44 13.89 5.19
N LYS A 68 4.42 13.21 5.71
CA LYS A 68 4.31 11.75 5.61
C LYS A 68 3.97 11.35 4.19
N LEU A 69 4.64 10.33 3.69
CA LEU A 69 4.55 9.83 2.33
C LEU A 69 3.77 8.53 2.32
N CYS A 70 2.61 8.53 1.67
CA CYS A 70 1.63 7.47 1.85
C CYS A 70 1.12 6.91 0.51
N THR A 71 0.65 5.67 0.55
CA THR A 71 -0.08 5.06 -0.57
C THR A 71 -1.52 4.74 -0.19
N ALA A 72 -2.47 4.95 -1.12
CA ALA A 72 -3.87 4.58 -0.95
C ALA A 72 -4.46 4.06 -2.28
N LEU A 73 -4.15 2.84 -2.59
CA LEU A 73 -3.35 1.79 -1.95
C LEU A 73 -2.27 1.28 -2.89
N LEU A 74 -1.15 0.79 -2.36
CA LEU A 74 -0.22 -0.04 -3.12
C LEU A 74 -0.82 -1.44 -3.29
N VAL A 75 -0.89 -1.95 -4.51
CA VAL A 75 -1.48 -3.26 -4.81
C VAL A 75 -0.42 -4.36 -4.66
N LEU A 76 -0.41 -5.05 -3.52
CA LEU A 76 0.62 -6.08 -3.23
C LEU A 76 0.64 -7.23 -4.24
N PRO A 77 -0.51 -7.75 -4.72
CA PRO A 77 -0.50 -8.82 -5.73
C PRO A 77 0.17 -8.49 -7.06
N PHE A 78 0.48 -7.24 -7.34
CA PHE A 78 1.23 -6.84 -8.54
C PHE A 78 2.75 -6.98 -8.37
N ARG A 79 3.25 -7.30 -7.18
CA ARG A 79 4.66 -7.19 -6.84
C ARG A 79 5.25 -8.47 -6.25
N GLN A 80 6.51 -8.70 -6.53
CA GLN A 80 7.29 -9.74 -5.88
C GLN A 80 7.78 -9.21 -4.51
N PRO A 81 7.40 -9.86 -3.38
CA PRO A 81 7.63 -9.29 -2.05
C PRO A 81 9.10 -9.10 -1.67
N GLY A 82 10.01 -9.96 -2.16
CA GLY A 82 11.43 -9.83 -1.89
C GLY A 82 12.05 -8.58 -2.52
N LEU A 83 11.66 -8.25 -3.76
CA LEU A 83 12.06 -7.00 -4.43
C LEU A 83 11.42 -5.79 -3.75
N LEU A 84 10.12 -5.90 -3.46
CA LEU A 84 9.38 -4.85 -2.79
C LEU A 84 9.97 -4.53 -1.41
N ALA A 85 10.42 -5.53 -0.65
CA ALA A 85 11.07 -5.31 0.64
C ALA A 85 12.31 -4.40 0.52
N LYS A 86 13.11 -4.60 -0.54
CA LYS A 86 14.27 -3.76 -0.82
C LYS A 86 13.88 -2.33 -1.17
N GLU A 87 12.88 -2.16 -2.03
CA GLU A 87 12.38 -0.85 -2.45
C GLU A 87 11.82 -0.08 -1.25
N LEU A 88 11.00 -0.73 -0.42
CA LEU A 88 10.39 -0.11 0.77
C LEU A 88 11.42 0.26 1.83
N ALA A 89 12.40 -0.59 2.10
CA ALA A 89 13.48 -0.27 3.03
C ALA A 89 14.29 0.94 2.53
N THR A 90 14.61 0.97 1.23
CA THR A 90 15.33 2.08 0.62
C THR A 90 14.54 3.38 0.72
N LEU A 91 13.27 3.34 0.37
CA LEU A 91 12.39 4.53 0.45
C LEU A 91 12.22 5.02 1.89
N ASP A 92 12.09 4.10 2.85
CA ASP A 92 11.96 4.45 4.27
C ASP A 92 13.23 5.15 4.79
N HIS A 93 14.41 4.74 4.34
CA HIS A 93 15.67 5.45 4.60
C HIS A 93 15.71 6.83 3.92
N LEU A 94 15.36 6.92 2.63
CA LEU A 94 15.34 8.19 1.90
C LEU A 94 14.43 9.22 2.58
N CYS A 95 13.28 8.79 3.05
CA CYS A 95 12.34 9.70 3.71
C CYS A 95 12.50 9.80 5.24
N GLY A 96 13.54 9.21 5.84
CA GLY A 96 13.79 9.29 7.28
C GLY A 96 12.66 8.71 8.14
N GLY A 97 12.03 7.60 7.72
CA GLY A 97 10.95 6.95 8.46
C GLY A 97 9.57 7.61 8.31
N ARG A 98 9.39 8.52 7.34
CA ARG A 98 8.09 9.19 7.08
C ARG A 98 7.13 8.37 6.22
N LEU A 99 7.52 7.17 5.77
CA LEU A 99 6.69 6.30 4.94
C LEU A 99 5.51 5.73 5.75
N ARG A 100 4.33 5.72 5.14
CA ARG A 100 3.10 5.08 5.65
C ARG A 100 2.47 4.31 4.51
N LEU A 101 2.57 2.99 4.53
CA LEU A 101 2.24 2.16 3.39
C LEU A 101 0.82 1.62 3.47
N GLY A 102 -0.13 2.29 2.79
CA GLY A 102 -1.44 1.73 2.54
C GLY A 102 -1.37 0.64 1.48
N VAL A 103 -1.84 -0.57 1.80
CA VAL A 103 -1.74 -1.75 0.92
C VAL A 103 -3.10 -2.43 0.74
N GLY A 104 -3.30 -3.03 -0.44
CA GLY A 104 -4.54 -3.70 -0.78
C GLY A 104 -4.38 -4.78 -1.84
N ILE A 105 -5.50 -5.44 -2.15
CA ILE A 105 -5.55 -6.50 -3.18
C ILE A 105 -5.80 -5.97 -4.61
N GLY A 106 -5.99 -4.66 -4.76
CA GLY A 106 -6.47 -4.04 -6.01
C GLY A 106 -8.00 -4.15 -6.15
N ALA A 107 -8.62 -3.06 -6.57
CA ALA A 107 -10.08 -2.99 -6.75
C ALA A 107 -10.50 -3.63 -8.08
N TYR A 108 -9.74 -3.37 -9.14
CA TYR A 108 -10.13 -3.67 -10.51
C TYR A 108 -9.54 -4.99 -11.00
N ARG A 109 -10.42 -5.89 -11.40
CA ARG A 109 -10.04 -7.18 -11.95
C ARG A 109 -9.34 -7.03 -13.30
N GLU A 110 -9.78 -6.10 -14.11
CA GLU A 110 -9.25 -5.83 -15.44
C GLU A 110 -7.76 -5.42 -15.42
N GLU A 111 -7.31 -4.65 -14.42
CA GLU A 111 -5.89 -4.32 -14.26
C GLU A 111 -5.04 -5.56 -13.97
N PHE A 112 -5.55 -6.44 -13.11
CA PHE A 112 -4.86 -7.69 -12.78
C PHE A 112 -4.80 -8.62 -14.00
N GLU A 113 -5.89 -8.75 -14.74
CA GLU A 113 -5.96 -9.58 -15.94
C GLU A 113 -5.11 -9.01 -17.08
N SER A 114 -5.01 -7.69 -17.20
CA SER A 114 -4.13 -7.04 -18.19
C SER A 114 -2.64 -7.30 -17.91
N LEU A 115 -2.26 -7.40 -16.65
CA LEU A 115 -0.86 -7.63 -16.26
C LEU A 115 -0.47 -9.12 -16.31
N PHE A 116 -1.36 -10.01 -15.87
CA PHE A 116 -1.06 -11.44 -15.68
C PHE A 116 -1.81 -12.38 -16.63
N GLY A 117 -2.65 -11.83 -17.50
CA GLY A 117 -3.54 -12.60 -18.39
C GLY A 117 -4.83 -13.05 -17.72
N SER A 118 -5.83 -13.39 -18.54
CA SER A 118 -7.18 -13.76 -18.06
C SER A 118 -7.24 -15.05 -17.24
N ALA A 119 -6.23 -15.91 -17.34
CA ALA A 119 -6.10 -17.11 -16.51
C ALA A 119 -5.64 -16.81 -15.07
N ALA A 120 -5.12 -15.61 -14.82
CA ALA A 120 -4.72 -15.17 -13.48
C ALA A 120 -5.98 -14.84 -12.66
N HIS A 121 -6.44 -15.80 -11.90
CA HIS A 121 -7.70 -15.71 -11.19
C HIS A 121 -7.70 -14.65 -10.11
N GLY A 122 -8.52 -13.61 -10.26
CA GLY A 122 -8.72 -12.55 -9.26
C GLY A 122 -9.12 -13.05 -7.87
N LYS A 123 -9.59 -14.30 -7.73
CA LYS A 123 -9.87 -14.98 -6.47
C LYS A 123 -8.61 -15.26 -5.63
N GLN A 124 -7.42 -15.26 -6.24
CA GLN A 124 -6.15 -15.57 -5.54
C GLN A 124 -5.50 -14.33 -4.93
N ARG A 125 -5.88 -13.11 -5.34
CA ARG A 125 -5.28 -11.85 -4.89
C ARG A 125 -5.24 -11.70 -3.36
N GLY A 126 -6.31 -12.14 -2.68
CA GLY A 126 -6.35 -12.12 -1.21
C GLY A 126 -5.26 -12.99 -0.57
N ALA A 127 -5.12 -14.23 -1.02
CA ALA A 127 -4.10 -15.16 -0.52
C ALA A 127 -2.67 -14.72 -0.91
N MET A 128 -2.49 -14.15 -2.11
CA MET A 128 -1.21 -13.53 -2.50
C MET A 128 -0.84 -12.38 -1.56
N MET A 129 -1.81 -11.54 -1.17
CA MET A 129 -1.59 -10.46 -0.22
C MET A 129 -1.23 -11.01 1.18
N ASP A 130 -1.87 -12.08 1.63
CA ASP A 130 -1.56 -12.71 2.92
C ASP A 130 -0.11 -13.20 2.96
N GLU A 131 0.35 -13.91 1.93
CA GLU A 131 1.75 -14.34 1.82
C GLU A 131 2.73 -13.16 1.68
N SER A 132 2.34 -12.12 0.93
CA SER A 132 3.17 -10.92 0.77
C SER A 132 3.38 -10.21 2.11
N LEU A 133 2.31 -10.01 2.89
CA LEU A 133 2.41 -9.36 4.20
C LEU A 133 3.27 -10.16 5.18
N GLU A 134 3.10 -11.48 5.21
CA GLU A 134 3.91 -12.35 6.06
C GLU A 134 5.38 -12.33 5.64
N LEU A 135 5.67 -12.46 4.34
CA LEU A 135 7.04 -12.44 3.83
C LEU A 135 7.71 -11.08 4.05
N LEU A 136 7.01 -9.97 3.79
CA LEU A 136 7.52 -8.62 4.08
C LEU A 136 7.83 -8.44 5.57
N HIS A 137 6.91 -8.87 6.45
CA HIS A 137 7.14 -8.80 7.89
C HIS A 137 8.41 -9.59 8.30
N ARG A 138 8.59 -10.80 7.79
CA ARG A 138 9.81 -11.59 8.07
C ARG A 138 11.06 -10.91 7.53
N LEU A 139 11.03 -10.41 6.28
CA LEU A 139 12.18 -9.73 5.66
C LEU A 139 12.57 -8.44 6.39
N PHE A 140 11.63 -7.76 7.04
CA PHE A 140 11.91 -6.56 7.82
C PHE A 140 12.44 -6.84 9.22
N THR A 141 12.13 -8.00 9.80
CA THR A 141 12.43 -8.33 11.20
C THR A 141 13.51 -9.38 11.41
N GLN A 142 13.72 -10.28 10.44
CA GLN A 142 14.65 -11.39 10.55
C GLN A 142 15.92 -11.15 9.71
N GLU A 143 17.05 -11.63 10.16
CA GLU A 143 18.33 -11.49 9.45
C GLU A 143 18.34 -12.31 8.15
N GLU A 144 17.87 -13.55 8.22
CA GLU A 144 17.77 -14.48 7.10
C GLU A 144 16.38 -15.10 7.05
N VAL A 145 15.79 -15.17 5.87
CA VAL A 145 14.44 -15.68 5.66
C VAL A 145 14.44 -16.79 4.63
N THR A 146 13.91 -17.93 5.03
CA THR A 146 13.42 -18.97 4.11
C THR A 146 11.90 -19.02 4.24
N PHE A 147 11.21 -18.89 3.12
CA PHE A 147 9.75 -18.90 3.06
C PHE A 147 9.29 -19.76 1.87
N ARG A 148 8.37 -20.67 2.11
CA ARG A 148 7.78 -21.53 1.10
C ARG A 148 6.27 -21.41 1.16
N GLY A 149 5.74 -20.47 0.40
CA GLY A 149 4.31 -20.23 0.22
C GLY A 149 3.78 -20.90 -1.04
N LYS A 150 2.52 -20.67 -1.31
CA LYS A 150 1.87 -21.11 -2.56
C LYS A 150 2.22 -20.22 -3.74
N TYR A 151 2.46 -18.93 -3.49
CA TYR A 151 2.65 -17.90 -4.52
C TYR A 151 4.07 -17.35 -4.52
N PHE A 152 4.74 -17.36 -3.37
CA PHE A 152 6.08 -16.84 -3.23
C PHE A 152 6.99 -17.83 -2.51
N GLU A 153 8.22 -17.92 -2.98
CA GLU A 153 9.24 -18.71 -2.37
C GLU A 153 10.55 -17.91 -2.36
N VAL A 154 11.23 -17.94 -1.21
CA VAL A 154 12.59 -17.42 -1.05
C VAL A 154 13.39 -18.38 -0.17
N GLU A 155 14.69 -18.52 -0.42
CA GLU A 155 15.56 -19.40 0.32
C GLU A 155 16.81 -18.63 0.77
N ASN A 156 17.08 -18.68 2.10
CA ASN A 156 18.25 -18.06 2.73
C ASN A 156 18.45 -16.58 2.34
N LEU A 157 17.33 -15.85 2.15
CA LEU A 157 17.37 -14.47 1.70
C LEU A 157 17.72 -13.52 2.87
N ARG A 158 18.87 -12.84 2.74
CA ARG A 158 19.31 -11.77 3.63
C ARG A 158 19.04 -10.42 3.00
N SER A 159 17.99 -9.74 3.41
CA SER A 159 17.62 -8.41 2.90
C SER A 159 18.17 -7.32 3.81
N THR A 160 19.06 -6.49 3.30
CA THR A 160 19.71 -5.36 3.97
C THR A 160 19.71 -4.15 3.03
N PRO A 161 19.47 -2.89 3.51
CA PRO A 161 19.14 -2.54 4.90
C PRO A 161 17.74 -2.99 5.31
N LYS A 162 17.49 -2.99 6.62
CA LYS A 162 16.13 -3.07 7.14
C LYS A 162 15.49 -1.68 7.10
N PRO A 163 14.15 -1.54 7.08
CA PRO A 163 13.51 -0.24 7.27
C PRO A 163 13.94 0.41 8.59
N ILE A 164 13.94 1.75 8.64
CA ILE A 164 14.12 2.51 9.89
C ILE A 164 12.91 2.30 10.79
N SER A 165 11.72 2.31 10.19
CA SER A 165 10.45 2.14 10.89
C SER A 165 10.29 0.70 11.40
N ASN A 166 10.12 0.53 12.73
CA ASN A 166 9.87 -0.76 13.34
C ASN A 166 8.85 -0.61 14.49
N PRO A 167 7.65 -1.21 14.41
CA PRO A 167 7.14 -2.00 13.28
C PRO A 167 6.94 -1.15 12.02
N PHE A 168 7.06 -1.78 10.85
CA PHE A 168 6.83 -1.12 9.58
C PHE A 168 5.35 -0.70 9.45
N PRO A 169 5.06 0.55 9.10
CA PRO A 169 3.72 1.13 9.24
C PRO A 169 2.80 0.79 8.07
N PHE A 170 2.24 -0.43 8.07
CA PHE A 170 1.21 -0.84 7.13
C PHE A 170 -0.17 -0.30 7.51
N TYR A 171 -0.85 0.31 6.54
CA TYR A 171 -2.29 0.59 6.56
C TYR A 171 -2.99 -0.38 5.62
N ILE A 172 -3.92 -1.17 6.13
CA ILE A 172 -4.57 -2.22 5.34
C ILE A 172 -5.89 -1.75 4.78
N GLY A 173 -6.02 -1.77 3.46
CA GLY A 173 -7.26 -1.43 2.78
C GLY A 173 -8.20 -2.60 2.57
N GLY A 174 -9.47 -2.24 2.37
CA GLY A 174 -10.54 -3.16 2.02
C GLY A 174 -11.62 -3.30 3.09
N ASN A 175 -12.86 -3.41 2.60
CA ASN A 175 -14.08 -3.41 3.40
C ASN A 175 -14.51 -4.79 3.88
N SER A 176 -13.87 -5.85 3.37
CA SER A 176 -14.24 -7.24 3.70
C SER A 176 -13.74 -7.66 5.08
N ALA A 177 -14.38 -8.68 5.66
CA ALA A 177 -13.91 -9.29 6.90
C ALA A 177 -12.45 -9.77 6.82
N ALA A 178 -12.00 -10.23 5.63
CA ALA A 178 -10.60 -10.60 5.41
C ALA A 178 -9.67 -9.38 5.46
N GLY A 179 -10.07 -8.22 4.89
CA GLY A 179 -9.33 -6.96 5.00
C GLY A 179 -9.18 -6.53 6.45
N MET A 180 -10.26 -6.59 7.23
CA MET A 180 -10.23 -6.24 8.65
C MET A 180 -9.34 -7.19 9.48
N ARG A 181 -9.36 -8.51 9.22
CA ARG A 181 -8.43 -9.45 9.87
C ARG A 181 -6.97 -9.12 9.57
N ARG A 182 -6.64 -8.78 8.31
CA ARG A 182 -5.27 -8.32 7.94
C ARG A 182 -4.89 -7.04 8.68
N ALA A 183 -5.82 -6.09 8.79
CA ALA A 183 -5.59 -4.85 9.53
C ALA A 183 -5.30 -5.13 11.01
N ALA A 184 -6.07 -6.02 11.64
CA ALA A 184 -5.84 -6.41 13.02
C ALA A 184 -4.49 -7.11 13.22
N ARG A 185 -4.07 -7.96 12.29
CA ARG A 185 -2.83 -8.75 12.40
C ARG A 185 -1.56 -7.97 12.03
N TYR A 186 -1.57 -7.26 10.91
CA TYR A 186 -0.36 -6.65 10.33
C TYR A 186 -0.37 -5.13 10.31
N GLY A 187 -1.57 -4.50 10.37
CA GLY A 187 -1.70 -3.06 10.16
C GLY A 187 -1.46 -2.24 11.42
N ILE A 188 -0.97 -1.02 11.26
CA ILE A 188 -1.09 0.04 12.27
C ILE A 188 -2.35 0.88 12.06
N GLY A 189 -3.06 0.67 10.96
CA GLY A 189 -4.31 1.34 10.62
C GLY A 189 -5.10 0.54 9.59
N TRP A 190 -6.39 0.88 9.49
CA TRP A 190 -7.31 0.35 8.51
C TRP A 190 -7.79 1.48 7.60
N LEU A 191 -7.82 1.24 6.28
CA LEU A 191 -8.28 2.19 5.27
C LEU A 191 -9.58 1.69 4.62
N PRO A 192 -10.73 1.95 5.25
CA PRO A 192 -12.04 1.65 4.67
C PRO A 192 -12.47 2.70 3.64
N SER A 193 -13.46 2.36 2.83
CA SER A 193 -14.08 3.30 1.90
C SER A 193 -15.58 3.06 1.77
N GLY A 194 -16.35 4.14 1.52
CA GLY A 194 -17.74 4.05 1.13
C GLY A 194 -18.73 3.63 2.23
N PHE A 195 -18.40 3.83 3.51
CA PHE A 195 -19.31 3.58 4.64
C PHE A 195 -20.00 4.86 5.11
N THR A 196 -21.27 4.73 5.52
CA THR A 196 -21.96 5.72 6.33
C THR A 196 -21.36 5.77 7.73
N VAL A 197 -21.67 6.84 8.49
CA VAL A 197 -21.21 6.96 9.89
C VAL A 197 -21.72 5.80 10.77
N ALA A 198 -22.96 5.35 10.55
CA ALA A 198 -23.55 4.24 11.32
C ALA A 198 -22.84 2.92 11.02
N GLU A 199 -22.59 2.62 9.74
CA GLU A 199 -21.83 1.43 9.32
C GLU A 199 -20.38 1.47 9.84
N MET A 200 -19.74 2.64 9.79
CA MET A 200 -18.38 2.80 10.30
C MET A 200 -18.28 2.48 11.79
N LYS A 201 -19.24 2.94 12.62
CA LYS A 201 -19.25 2.58 14.05
C LYS A 201 -19.28 1.06 14.25
N GLN A 202 -20.17 0.35 13.55
CA GLN A 202 -20.24 -1.11 13.63
C GLN A 202 -18.94 -1.79 13.17
N LYS A 203 -18.30 -1.22 12.13
CA LYS A 203 -17.02 -1.77 11.61
C LYS A 203 -15.86 -1.55 12.58
N VAL A 204 -15.84 -0.42 13.27
CA VAL A 204 -14.83 -0.13 14.30
C VAL A 204 -15.00 -1.10 15.49
N GLU A 205 -16.22 -1.36 15.94
CA GLU A 205 -16.49 -2.37 16.98
C GLU A 205 -16.02 -3.78 16.54
N GLN A 206 -16.29 -4.17 15.28
CA GLN A 206 -15.80 -5.43 14.73
C GLN A 206 -14.27 -5.49 14.67
N LEU A 207 -13.62 -4.38 14.29
CA LEU A 207 -12.16 -4.29 14.24
C LEU A 207 -11.55 -4.40 15.65
N ASP A 208 -12.16 -3.79 16.64
CA ASP A 208 -11.70 -3.87 18.04
C ASP A 208 -11.70 -5.31 18.54
N ILE A 209 -12.78 -6.08 18.28
CA ILE A 209 -12.84 -7.50 18.61
C ILE A 209 -11.69 -8.27 17.93
N LEU A 210 -11.41 -8.00 16.66
CA LEU A 210 -10.32 -8.66 15.93
C LEU A 210 -8.96 -8.27 16.49
N LEU A 211 -8.75 -7.02 16.88
CA LEU A 211 -7.51 -6.57 17.51
C LEU A 211 -7.29 -7.26 18.85
N GLN A 212 -8.33 -7.41 19.68
CA GLN A 212 -8.24 -8.13 20.95
C GLN A 212 -7.84 -9.60 20.75
N GLN A 213 -8.32 -10.27 19.70
CA GLN A 213 -7.90 -11.62 19.33
C GLN A 213 -6.40 -11.72 18.97
N GLU A 214 -5.83 -10.64 18.44
CA GLU A 214 -4.40 -10.52 18.13
C GLU A 214 -3.57 -9.92 19.31
N GLY A 215 -4.19 -9.76 20.50
CA GLY A 215 -3.53 -9.16 21.67
C GLY A 215 -3.26 -7.66 21.53
N ARG A 216 -4.05 -6.96 20.73
CA ARG A 216 -3.92 -5.53 20.40
C ARG A 216 -5.17 -4.75 20.80
N SER A 217 -5.12 -3.43 20.72
CA SER A 217 -6.26 -2.54 20.98
C SER A 217 -6.31 -1.38 19.98
N LEU A 218 -7.47 -0.74 19.85
CA LEU A 218 -7.60 0.54 19.15
C LEU A 218 -6.73 1.60 19.86
N GLN A 219 -6.05 2.43 19.07
CA GLN A 219 -5.26 3.57 19.52
C GLN A 219 -5.89 4.86 19.05
#